data_eb18418e2865cf8b56ea40f86931dad3
#
_entry.id   eb18418e2865cf8b56ea40f86931dad3
#
_cell.length_a   1.000
_cell.length_b   1.000
_cell.length_c   1.000
_cell.angle_alpha   90.00
_cell.angle_beta   90.00
_cell.angle_gamma   90.00
#
_symmetry.space_group_name_H-M   'P 1'
#
loop_
_entity.id
_entity.type
_entity.pdbx_description
1 polymer ?
#
loop_
_entity_poly.entity_id
_entity_poly.type
_entity_poly.pdbx_seq_one_letter_code
_entity_poly.pdbx_strand_id
1 'polypeptide(L)'
;MRILYCASEANPFCGSGGLADVAGSLPHTLCRKGQDCRIVVPLYGTIPQELRNSLNFITNFTVPVAWRHQYCGLFWARWHDCTYYFIDNEYYFKRGTLYGHYDDAERFAFLSLIHI
;
A
#
# COMPACT_ATOMS: atom_id res chain seq x y z
N MET A 1 9.89 -10.05 -16.63
CA MET A 1 9.20 -8.75 -16.61
C MET A 1 9.13 -8.25 -15.17
N ARG A 2 9.29 -6.96 -14.96
CA ARG A 2 9.14 -6.34 -13.65
C ARG A 2 7.80 -5.61 -13.58
N ILE A 3 6.98 -5.96 -12.58
CA ILE A 3 5.61 -5.47 -12.44
C ILE A 3 5.45 -4.84 -11.05
N LEU A 4 4.95 -3.62 -11.01
CA LEU A 4 4.55 -2.96 -9.76
C LEU A 4 3.03 -2.89 -9.72
N TYR A 5 2.42 -3.63 -8.81
CA TYR A 5 0.98 -3.70 -8.66
C TYR A 5 0.55 -2.74 -7.56
N CYS A 6 -0.11 -1.65 -7.93
CA CYS A 6 -0.54 -0.62 -7.00
C CYS A 6 -2.02 -0.79 -6.71
N ALA A 7 -2.38 -0.90 -5.44
CA ALA A 7 -3.76 -1.12 -5.02
C ALA A 7 -4.09 -0.34 -3.75
N SER A 8 -5.36 0.02 -3.60
CA SER A 8 -5.84 0.66 -2.38
C SER A 8 -6.05 -0.33 -1.25
N GLU A 9 -6.12 -1.63 -1.55
CA GLU A 9 -6.22 -2.69 -0.54
C GLU A 9 -5.59 -3.97 -1.08
N ALA A 10 -5.07 -4.81 -0.20
CA ALA A 10 -4.49 -6.10 -0.54
C ALA A 10 -4.49 -7.03 0.68
N ASN A 11 -5.00 -8.24 0.52
CA ASN A 11 -4.89 -9.26 1.55
C ASN A 11 -3.44 -9.76 1.66
N PRO A 12 -2.98 -10.18 2.83
CA PRO A 12 -3.71 -10.28 4.10
C PRO A 12 -3.69 -9.00 4.93
N PHE A 13 -3.04 -7.94 4.47
CA PHE A 13 -2.77 -6.75 5.29
C PHE A 13 -4.00 -5.86 5.47
N CYS A 14 -4.73 -5.59 4.41
CA CYS A 14 -5.90 -4.72 4.47
C CYS A 14 -6.88 -5.10 3.37
N GLY A 15 -8.16 -5.18 3.68
CA GLY A 15 -9.15 -5.54 2.69
C GLY A 15 -10.56 -5.30 3.17
N SER A 16 -11.41 -4.92 2.22
CA SER A 16 -12.85 -4.74 2.44
C SER A 16 -13.69 -5.50 1.42
N GLY A 17 -13.09 -6.09 0.38
CA GLY A 17 -13.84 -6.78 -0.66
C GLY A 17 -12.99 -7.42 -1.75
N GLY A 18 -13.55 -7.52 -2.94
CA GLY A 18 -12.95 -8.25 -4.05
C GLY A 18 -11.62 -7.71 -4.56
N LEU A 19 -11.39 -6.40 -4.46
CA LEU A 19 -10.10 -5.82 -4.85
C LEU A 19 -8.95 -6.37 -4.01
N ALA A 20 -9.16 -6.51 -2.70
CA ALA A 20 -8.17 -7.08 -1.80
C ALA A 20 -7.87 -8.54 -2.13
N ASP A 21 -8.88 -9.29 -2.53
CA ASP A 21 -8.72 -10.70 -2.91
C ASP A 21 -7.86 -10.83 -4.18
N VAL A 22 -8.12 -9.99 -5.18
CA VAL A 22 -7.34 -9.99 -6.43
C VAL A 22 -5.90 -9.57 -6.16
N ALA A 23 -5.69 -8.50 -5.39
CA ALA A 23 -4.36 -8.02 -5.04
C ALA A 23 -3.60 -9.01 -4.15
N GLY A 24 -4.31 -9.86 -3.42
CA GLY A 24 -3.71 -10.91 -2.60
C GLY A 24 -3.44 -12.22 -3.35
N SER A 25 -3.88 -12.33 -4.60
CA SER A 25 -3.71 -13.59 -5.37
C SER A 25 -2.98 -13.41 -6.70
N LEU A 26 -3.37 -12.47 -7.54
CA LEU A 26 -2.77 -12.30 -8.86
C LEU A 26 -1.25 -12.03 -8.82
N PRO A 27 -0.74 -11.08 -8.02
CA PRO A 27 0.70 -10.87 -7.94
C PRO A 27 1.48 -12.10 -7.49
N HIS A 28 0.92 -12.87 -6.55
CA HIS A 28 1.57 -14.11 -6.08
C HIS A 28 1.65 -15.16 -7.19
N THR A 29 0.62 -15.28 -8.00
CA THR A 29 0.62 -16.17 -9.15
C THR A 29 1.69 -15.75 -10.15
N LEU A 30 1.82 -14.45 -10.42
CA LEU A 30 2.83 -13.91 -11.32
C LEU A 30 4.26 -14.18 -10.79
N CYS A 31 4.46 -14.03 -9.48
CA CYS A 31 5.75 -14.33 -8.85
C CYS A 31 6.09 -15.82 -9.00
N ARG A 32 5.12 -16.71 -8.79
CA ARG A 32 5.34 -18.15 -8.94
C ARG A 32 5.64 -18.54 -10.40
N LYS A 33 5.21 -17.72 -11.35
CA LYS A 33 5.50 -17.92 -12.79
C LYS A 33 6.81 -17.27 -13.23
N GLY A 34 7.62 -16.79 -12.31
CA GLY A 34 8.94 -16.24 -12.60
C GLY A 34 8.98 -14.76 -12.90
N GLN A 35 7.87 -14.03 -12.74
CA GLN A 35 7.85 -12.58 -12.89
C GLN A 35 8.27 -11.90 -11.60
N ASP A 36 8.94 -10.74 -11.69
CA ASP A 36 9.24 -9.90 -10.53
C ASP A 36 8.03 -8.97 -10.31
N CYS A 37 7.07 -9.44 -9.53
CA CYS A 37 5.87 -8.69 -9.23
C CYS A 37 5.89 -8.25 -7.75
N ARG A 38 5.67 -6.96 -7.51
CA ARG A 38 5.63 -6.38 -6.17
C ARG A 38 4.36 -5.58 -6.01
N ILE A 39 3.90 -5.48 -4.76
CA ILE A 39 2.61 -4.86 -4.44
C ILE A 39 2.87 -3.60 -3.63
N VAL A 40 2.14 -2.51 -3.94
CA VAL A 40 2.18 -1.26 -3.15
C VAL A 40 0.79 -0.98 -2.63
N VAL A 41 0.67 -0.80 -1.32
CA VAL A 41 -0.59 -0.46 -0.65
C VAL A 41 -0.34 0.61 0.41
N PRO A 42 -1.40 1.36 0.80
CA PRO A 42 -1.27 2.27 1.94
C PRO A 42 -1.07 1.51 3.25
N LEU A 43 -0.34 2.13 4.18
CA LEU A 43 -0.17 1.62 5.53
C LEU A 43 -1.35 2.11 6.39
N TYR A 44 -2.48 1.42 6.29
CA TYR A 44 -3.68 1.77 7.03
C TYR A 44 -3.53 1.54 8.53
N GLY A 45 -4.20 2.38 9.33
CA GLY A 45 -4.24 2.18 10.78
C GLY A 45 -4.93 0.90 11.22
N THR A 46 -5.75 0.31 10.35
CA THR A 46 -6.46 -0.94 10.61
C THR A 46 -5.62 -2.20 10.39
N ILE A 47 -4.42 -2.08 9.85
CA ILE A 47 -3.53 -3.24 9.67
C ILE A 47 -3.18 -3.81 11.05
N PRO A 48 -3.35 -5.12 11.28
CA PRO A 48 -3.05 -5.74 12.57
C PRO A 48 -1.62 -5.48 13.03
N GLN A 49 -1.44 -5.24 14.33
CA GLN A 49 -0.13 -4.90 14.90
C GLN A 49 0.90 -6.00 14.65
N GLU A 50 0.50 -7.24 14.64
CA GLU A 50 1.38 -8.38 14.37
C GLU A 50 2.02 -8.26 12.98
N LEU A 51 1.24 -7.84 11.99
CA LEU A 51 1.74 -7.63 10.63
C LEU A 51 2.58 -6.36 10.54
N ARG A 52 2.20 -5.28 11.27
CA ARG A 52 2.98 -4.05 11.32
C ARG A 52 4.37 -4.29 11.90
N ASN A 53 4.50 -5.18 12.87
CA ASN A 53 5.77 -5.49 13.52
C ASN A 53 6.78 -6.15 12.57
N SER A 54 6.31 -6.73 11.48
CA SER A 54 7.18 -7.36 10.48
C SER A 54 7.66 -6.40 9.40
N LEU A 55 7.23 -5.13 9.43
CA LEU A 55 7.57 -4.15 8.40
C LEU A 55 8.97 -3.59 8.64
N ASN A 56 9.68 -3.36 7.53
CA ASN A 56 11.02 -2.81 7.54
C ASN A 56 11.00 -1.43 6.89
N PHE A 57 11.57 -0.43 7.57
CA PHE A 57 11.66 0.93 7.05
C PHE A 57 12.71 1.02 5.95
N ILE A 58 12.37 1.69 4.84
CA ILE A 58 13.31 1.95 3.75
C ILE A 58 13.76 3.41 3.76
N THR A 59 12.82 4.33 3.57
CA THR A 59 13.12 5.76 3.44
C THR A 59 11.86 6.59 3.64
N ASN A 60 12.01 7.91 3.60
CA ASN A 60 10.89 8.83 3.55
C ASN A 60 11.18 9.99 2.60
N PHE A 61 10.13 10.63 2.13
CA PHE A 61 10.23 11.79 1.25
C PHE A 61 8.94 12.58 1.34
N THR A 62 8.90 13.74 0.68
CA THR A 62 7.73 14.61 0.65
C THR A 62 7.09 14.55 -0.73
N VAL A 63 5.75 14.47 -0.76
CA VAL A 63 4.96 14.42 -1.99
C VAL A 63 4.07 15.67 -2.05
N PRO A 64 4.17 16.48 -3.10
CA PRO A 64 3.26 17.61 -3.26
C PRO A 64 1.89 17.13 -3.71
N VAL A 65 0.85 17.51 -2.97
CA VAL A 65 -0.55 17.22 -3.28
C VAL A 65 -1.28 18.58 -3.29
N ALA A 66 -1.49 19.14 -4.49
CA ALA A 66 -1.99 20.50 -4.67
C ALA A 66 -1.08 21.50 -3.92
N TRP A 67 -1.62 22.24 -2.93
CA TRP A 67 -0.84 23.19 -2.13
C TRP A 67 -0.15 22.53 -0.92
N ARG A 68 -0.37 21.26 -0.68
CA ARG A 68 0.18 20.54 0.47
C ARG A 68 1.49 19.86 0.13
N HIS A 69 2.36 19.73 1.12
CA HIS A 69 3.57 18.93 1.06
C HIS A 69 3.41 17.83 2.09
N GLN A 70 3.07 16.62 1.64
CA GLN A 70 2.74 15.50 2.52
C GLN A 70 3.91 14.55 2.69
N TYR A 71 4.12 14.14 3.94
CA TYR A 71 5.10 13.12 4.28
C TYR A 71 4.73 11.79 3.63
N CYS A 72 5.74 11.06 3.16
CA CYS A 72 5.58 9.71 2.66
C CYS A 72 6.70 8.85 3.23
N GLY A 73 6.34 7.92 4.10
CA GLY A 73 7.25 6.89 4.57
C GLY A 73 7.08 5.64 3.71
N LEU A 74 8.19 4.95 3.46
CA LEU A 74 8.17 3.73 2.66
C LEU A 74 8.70 2.57 3.50
N PHE A 75 7.87 1.54 3.63
CA PHE A 75 8.19 0.30 4.35
C PHE A 75 8.06 -0.88 3.41
N TRP A 76 8.67 -2.00 3.75
CA TRP A 76 8.53 -3.23 2.99
C TRP A 76 8.38 -4.44 3.92
N ALA A 77 7.75 -5.47 3.39
CA ALA A 77 7.71 -6.79 4.01
C ALA A 77 7.57 -7.84 2.91
N ARG A 78 7.97 -9.05 3.20
CA ARG A 78 7.77 -10.18 2.30
C ARG A 78 6.68 -11.07 2.87
N TRP A 79 5.71 -11.37 2.01
CA TRP A 79 4.62 -12.29 2.37
C TRP A 79 4.50 -13.34 1.28
N HIS A 80 4.76 -14.61 1.64
CA HIS A 80 4.82 -15.71 0.70
C HIS A 80 5.81 -15.41 -0.45
N ASP A 81 5.32 -15.35 -1.67
CA ASP A 81 6.15 -15.20 -2.86
C ASP A 81 6.43 -13.76 -3.26
N CYS A 82 5.78 -12.79 -2.61
CA CYS A 82 5.81 -11.41 -3.06
C CYS A 82 6.36 -10.44 -2.02
N THR A 83 7.01 -9.39 -2.51
CA THR A 83 7.38 -8.23 -1.71
C THR A 83 6.25 -7.21 -1.73
N TYR A 84 5.88 -6.72 -0.54
CA TYR A 84 4.89 -5.66 -0.36
C TYR A 84 5.60 -4.39 0.08
N TYR A 85 5.23 -3.27 -0.53
CA TYR A 85 5.62 -1.94 -0.07
C TYR A 85 4.42 -1.25 0.56
N PHE A 86 4.67 -0.53 1.64
CA PHE A 86 3.64 0.17 2.39
C PHE A 86 3.96 1.66 2.41
N ILE A 87 2.95 2.45 2.08
CA ILE A 87 3.05 3.91 2.01
C ILE A 87 2.49 4.48 3.31
N ASP A 88 3.35 5.09 4.11
CA ASP A 88 2.98 5.64 5.41
C ASP A 88 2.69 7.14 5.32
N ASN A 89 1.46 7.50 5.64
CA ASN A 89 1.03 8.86 5.93
C ASN A 89 -0.13 8.77 6.90
N GLU A 90 0.09 9.11 8.17
CA GLU A 90 -0.93 8.96 9.20
C GLU A 90 -2.14 9.85 8.97
N TYR A 91 -1.93 11.06 8.42
CA TYR A 91 -3.04 11.96 8.12
C TYR A 91 -4.05 11.33 7.16
N TYR A 92 -3.57 10.66 6.11
CA TYR A 92 -4.46 10.05 5.12
C TYR A 92 -4.93 8.65 5.50
N PHE A 93 -4.10 7.84 6.13
CA PHE A 93 -4.35 6.40 6.22
C PHE A 93 -4.54 5.86 7.64
N LYS A 94 -4.18 6.61 8.68
CA LYS A 94 -4.43 6.18 10.06
C LYS A 94 -5.88 6.50 10.45
N ARG A 95 -6.81 5.71 9.93
CA ARG A 95 -8.26 5.89 10.14
C ARG A 95 -8.91 4.55 10.42
N GLY A 96 -10.13 4.58 10.96
CA GLY A 96 -10.85 3.37 11.37
C GLY A 96 -11.38 2.54 10.22
N THR A 97 -11.46 3.09 9.00
CA THR A 97 -11.92 2.40 7.80
C THR A 97 -11.02 2.74 6.62
N LEU A 98 -11.04 1.89 5.59
CA LEU A 98 -10.25 2.11 4.38
C LEU A 98 -10.85 3.23 3.51
N TYR A 99 -12.16 3.28 3.42
CA TYR A 99 -12.90 4.19 2.52
C TYR A 99 -13.99 4.94 3.27
N GLY A 100 -14.67 5.86 2.55
CA GLY A 100 -15.82 6.55 3.07
C GLY A 100 -15.50 7.85 3.81
N HIS A 101 -14.33 8.43 3.56
CA HIS A 101 -13.93 9.70 4.16
C HIS A 101 -14.15 10.85 3.17
N TYR A 102 -14.41 12.05 3.72
CA TYR A 102 -14.68 13.23 2.89
C TYR A 102 -13.53 13.59 1.94
N ASP A 103 -12.31 13.16 2.26
CA ASP A 103 -11.12 13.47 1.48
C ASP A 103 -10.57 12.25 0.71
N ASP A 104 -11.41 11.25 0.41
CA ASP A 104 -10.97 10.05 -0.30
C ASP A 104 -10.28 10.37 -1.64
N ALA A 105 -10.77 11.36 -2.37
CA ALA A 105 -10.15 11.77 -3.62
C ALA A 105 -8.71 12.23 -3.41
N GLU A 106 -8.45 13.02 -2.38
CA GLU A 106 -7.10 13.50 -2.04
C GLU A 106 -6.22 12.36 -1.54
N ARG A 107 -6.75 11.47 -0.71
CA ARG A 107 -6.04 10.32 -0.16
C ARG A 107 -5.49 9.44 -1.28
N PHE A 108 -6.30 9.10 -2.26
CA PHE A 108 -5.88 8.22 -3.34
C PHE A 108 -5.16 8.94 -4.46
N ALA A 109 -5.35 10.26 -4.59
CA ALA A 109 -4.47 11.09 -5.41
C ALA A 109 -3.04 11.08 -4.86
N PHE A 110 -2.88 11.21 -3.53
CA PHE A 110 -1.58 11.07 -2.86
C PHE A 110 -0.93 9.72 -3.20
N LEU A 111 -1.67 8.64 -3.08
CA LEU A 111 -1.17 7.30 -3.41
C LEU A 111 -0.68 7.22 -4.86
N SER A 112 -1.41 7.81 -5.81
CA SER A 112 -1.03 7.77 -7.22
C SER A 112 0.20 8.63 -7.53
N LEU A 113 0.35 9.78 -6.89
CA LEU A 113 1.46 10.70 -7.13
C LEU A 113 2.82 10.16 -6.69
N ILE A 114 2.85 9.25 -5.73
CA ILE A 114 4.07 8.64 -5.22
C ILE A 114 4.82 7.89 -6.31
N HIS A 115 4.11 7.39 -7.30
CA HIS A 115 4.68 6.57 -8.38
C HIS A 115 5.25 7.39 -9.54
N ILE A 116 5.12 8.70 -9.46
CA ILE A 116 5.72 9.62 -10.41
C ILE A 116 7.09 10.06 -9.92
#